data_5dbe38ec3c0e89dca6ade487f0e189e0
#
_entry.id   5dbe38ec3c0e89dca6ade487f0e189e0
#
_cell.length_a   1.000
_cell.length_b   1.000
_cell.length_c   1.000
_cell.angle_alpha   90.00
_cell.angle_beta   90.00
_cell.angle_gamma   90.00
#
_symmetry.space_group_name_H-M   'P 1'
#
loop_
_entity.id
_entity.type
_entity.pdbx_description
1 polymer ?
#
loop_
_entity_poly.entity_id
_entity_poly.type
_entity_poly.pdbx_seq_one_letter_code
_entity_poly.pdbx_strand_id
1 'polypeptide(L)'
;MLKTLLLAAAAALSLSPALGQDVTTIKFGFSSVADLENDNGAAALIFKNYVESNSDSLAIEIQGSSGLGSDADVIQALQLGAGATMYIGGTATFNTFIAKIGVLDLPFLWSDYAHVGRALDGEVGTSLKADFEAAGFKALGYGFSWGYRNVVTKGVAVTKPEDLAGLKLRTIQSPIYVAAINAMGANATPMSFNEVYTALQTGVLDGFEHAASMVYSAKLYEVSDHLALTRHLFGPTAMVYSLALWNQLTPEQQKVVQEGADFALTIARAMAPGREQEALQKLEAVGMTITEVDTSEFKAAAQPLQDELAAGIGAGDLLAAIRAAQ
;
A
#
# COMPACT_ATOMS: atom_id res chain seq x y z
N MET A 1 -57.21 -22.46 66.50
CA MET A 1 -57.15 -22.75 65.06
C MET A 1 -56.49 -21.55 64.38
N LEU A 2 -55.19 -21.66 64.16
CA LEU A 2 -54.35 -20.59 63.58
C LEU A 2 -54.08 -20.95 62.13
N LYS A 3 -54.54 -20.12 61.16
CA LYS A 3 -54.26 -20.29 59.72
C LYS A 3 -53.03 -19.46 59.36
N THR A 4 -51.93 -20.12 59.06
CA THR A 4 -50.69 -19.53 58.57
C THR A 4 -50.85 -19.27 57.08
N LEU A 5 -50.76 -17.99 56.62
CA LEU A 5 -50.62 -17.60 55.22
C LEU A 5 -49.12 -17.58 54.88
N LEU A 6 -48.70 -18.41 53.91
CA LEU A 6 -47.43 -18.36 53.23
C LEU A 6 -47.54 -17.36 52.05
N LEU A 7 -46.84 -16.22 52.12
CA LEU A 7 -46.58 -15.36 50.97
C LEU A 7 -45.41 -15.93 50.17
N ALA A 8 -45.65 -16.39 48.98
CA ALA A 8 -44.62 -16.73 47.99
C ALA A 8 -44.25 -15.45 47.22
N ALA A 9 -43.05 -14.90 47.48
CA ALA A 9 -42.46 -13.80 46.68
C ALA A 9 -41.89 -14.41 45.39
N ALA A 10 -42.57 -14.19 44.25
CA ALA A 10 -42.03 -14.50 42.93
C ALA A 10 -41.05 -13.40 42.53
N ALA A 11 -39.74 -13.70 42.55
CA ALA A 11 -38.68 -12.85 41.96
C ALA A 11 -38.79 -12.97 40.43
N ALA A 12 -39.37 -11.94 39.81
CA ALA A 12 -39.32 -11.80 38.35
C ALA A 12 -37.88 -11.40 37.96
N LEU A 13 -37.07 -12.36 37.49
CA LEU A 13 -35.85 -12.08 36.75
C LEU A 13 -36.24 -11.43 35.41
N SER A 14 -36.14 -10.12 35.33
CA SER A 14 -36.18 -9.40 34.05
C SER A 14 -34.93 -9.76 33.24
N LEU A 15 -35.03 -10.74 32.37
CA LEU A 15 -34.11 -10.91 31.26
C LEU A 15 -34.30 -9.68 30.34
N SER A 16 -33.46 -8.67 30.50
CA SER A 16 -33.29 -7.68 29.45
C SER A 16 -32.79 -8.41 28.21
N PRO A 17 -33.42 -8.29 27.05
CA PRO A 17 -32.83 -8.78 25.81
C PRO A 17 -31.49 -8.05 25.66
N ALA A 18 -30.42 -8.80 25.57
CA ALA A 18 -29.16 -8.26 25.05
C ALA A 18 -29.50 -7.75 23.65
N LEU A 19 -29.64 -6.44 23.49
CA LEU A 19 -29.64 -5.80 22.19
C LEU A 19 -28.34 -6.26 21.54
N GLY A 20 -28.42 -7.16 20.55
CA GLY A 20 -27.27 -7.52 19.75
C GLY A 20 -26.68 -6.22 19.26
N GLN A 21 -25.44 -5.92 19.62
CA GLN A 21 -24.74 -4.78 19.05
C GLN A 21 -24.70 -5.00 17.55
N ASP A 22 -25.20 -4.04 16.76
CA ASP A 22 -25.07 -4.08 15.32
C ASP A 22 -23.58 -4.12 14.98
N VAL A 23 -23.15 -5.20 14.33
CA VAL A 23 -21.75 -5.39 13.95
C VAL A 23 -21.46 -4.51 12.73
N THR A 24 -20.52 -3.58 12.89
CA THR A 24 -20.03 -2.75 11.79
C THR A 24 -19.02 -3.54 10.95
N THR A 25 -19.34 -3.79 9.69
CA THR A 25 -18.45 -4.47 8.75
C THR A 25 -17.51 -3.49 8.07
N ILE A 26 -16.20 -3.72 8.20
CA ILE A 26 -15.15 -2.98 7.52
C ILE A 26 -14.73 -3.76 6.27
N LYS A 27 -15.07 -3.25 5.08
CA LYS A 27 -14.60 -3.81 3.81
C LYS A 27 -13.21 -3.26 3.50
N PHE A 28 -12.21 -4.11 3.65
CA PHE A 28 -10.80 -3.74 3.51
C PHE A 28 -10.27 -4.17 2.14
N GLY A 29 -10.11 -3.20 1.23
CA GLY A 29 -9.69 -3.40 -0.16
C GLY A 29 -8.19 -3.19 -0.40
N PHE A 30 -7.61 -3.93 -1.35
CA PHE A 30 -6.27 -3.72 -1.91
C PHE A 30 -6.09 -4.55 -3.19
N SER A 31 -5.11 -4.17 -4.02
CA SER A 31 -4.91 -4.80 -5.34
C SER A 31 -4.09 -6.09 -5.29
N SER A 32 -3.26 -6.28 -4.28
CA SER A 32 -2.42 -7.49 -4.14
C SER A 32 -3.21 -8.70 -3.62
N VAL A 33 -2.60 -9.88 -3.66
CA VAL A 33 -3.20 -11.12 -3.15
C VAL A 33 -3.36 -11.03 -1.62
N ALA A 34 -4.45 -11.57 -1.10
CA ALA A 34 -4.73 -11.61 0.35
C ALA A 34 -4.02 -12.82 1.00
N ASP A 35 -2.70 -12.79 1.06
CA ASP A 35 -1.87 -13.82 1.66
C ASP A 35 -0.76 -13.23 2.55
N LEU A 36 0.08 -14.09 3.12
CA LEU A 36 1.22 -13.69 3.94
C LEU A 36 2.49 -13.44 3.12
N GLU A 37 2.50 -13.73 1.83
CA GLU A 37 3.67 -13.59 0.95
C GLU A 37 3.93 -12.14 0.54
N ASN A 38 2.90 -11.31 0.52
CA ASN A 38 3.04 -9.87 0.31
C ASN A 38 2.65 -9.06 1.54
N ASP A 39 3.22 -7.87 1.64
CA ASP A 39 3.08 -7.06 2.85
C ASP A 39 1.67 -6.51 3.06
N ASN A 40 0.96 -6.09 1.99
CA ASN A 40 -0.41 -5.59 2.12
C ASN A 40 -1.38 -6.68 2.58
N GLY A 41 -1.27 -7.88 1.99
CA GLY A 41 -2.05 -9.04 2.41
C GLY A 41 -1.77 -9.41 3.87
N ALA A 42 -0.50 -9.47 4.25
CA ALA A 42 -0.11 -9.74 5.62
C ALA A 42 -0.60 -8.66 6.60
N ALA A 43 -0.42 -7.38 6.27
CA ALA A 43 -0.92 -6.28 7.08
C ALA A 43 -2.45 -6.37 7.26
N ALA A 44 -3.20 -6.69 6.20
CA ALA A 44 -4.64 -6.85 6.26
C ALA A 44 -5.07 -8.03 7.14
N LEU A 45 -4.38 -9.17 7.04
CA LEU A 45 -4.66 -10.35 7.87
C LEU A 45 -4.34 -10.12 9.35
N ILE A 46 -3.23 -9.46 9.65
CA ILE A 46 -2.84 -9.08 11.02
C ILE A 46 -3.85 -8.08 11.59
N PHE A 47 -4.21 -7.06 10.82
CA PHE A 47 -5.23 -6.08 11.20
C PHE A 47 -6.57 -6.76 11.53
N LYS A 48 -7.05 -7.63 10.64
CA LYS A 48 -8.27 -8.41 10.86
C LYS A 48 -8.24 -9.16 12.18
N ASN A 49 -7.18 -9.93 12.40
CA ASN A 49 -7.05 -10.74 13.61
C ASN A 49 -7.02 -9.86 14.87
N TYR A 50 -6.31 -8.72 14.84
CA TYR A 50 -6.28 -7.80 15.96
C TYR A 50 -7.67 -7.22 16.26
N VAL A 51 -8.34 -6.66 15.26
CA VAL A 51 -9.63 -5.97 15.44
C VAL A 51 -10.70 -6.93 15.92
N GLU A 52 -10.84 -8.10 15.27
CA GLU A 52 -11.87 -9.09 15.64
C GLU A 52 -11.59 -9.78 16.98
N SER A 53 -10.34 -9.76 17.47
CA SER A 53 -9.99 -10.26 18.81
C SER A 53 -10.21 -9.23 19.91
N ASN A 54 -10.36 -7.94 19.57
CA ASN A 54 -10.48 -6.84 20.52
C ASN A 54 -11.83 -6.09 20.43
N SER A 55 -12.77 -6.54 19.58
CA SER A 55 -14.09 -5.95 19.45
C SER A 55 -15.13 -6.95 18.93
N ASP A 56 -16.22 -7.09 19.66
CA ASP A 56 -17.39 -7.87 19.25
C ASP A 56 -18.32 -7.07 18.31
N SER A 57 -18.08 -5.77 18.15
CA SER A 57 -18.89 -4.85 17.33
C SER A 57 -18.28 -4.51 15.97
N LEU A 58 -17.10 -5.10 15.62
CA LEU A 58 -16.41 -4.91 14.36
C LEU A 58 -16.15 -6.26 13.68
N ALA A 59 -16.35 -6.31 12.36
CA ALA A 59 -16.00 -7.46 11.52
C ALA A 59 -15.20 -6.96 10.31
N ILE A 60 -14.16 -7.70 9.89
CA ILE A 60 -13.29 -7.32 8.77
C ILE A 60 -13.54 -8.25 7.59
N GLU A 61 -14.00 -7.69 6.49
CA GLU A 61 -14.13 -8.36 5.20
C GLU A 61 -12.95 -7.98 4.30
N ILE A 62 -11.99 -8.91 4.12
CA ILE A 62 -10.80 -8.69 3.28
C ILE A 62 -11.16 -8.88 1.81
N GLN A 63 -10.83 -7.90 0.99
CA GLN A 63 -11.07 -7.85 -0.45
C GLN A 63 -9.74 -7.59 -1.19
N GLY A 64 -8.90 -8.62 -1.25
CA GLY A 64 -7.64 -8.60 -2.02
C GLY A 64 -7.85 -8.85 -3.52
N SER A 65 -6.76 -8.87 -4.27
CA SER A 65 -6.74 -9.16 -5.72
C SER A 65 -7.66 -8.25 -6.53
N SER A 66 -7.73 -6.98 -6.18
CA SER A 66 -8.64 -5.99 -6.80
C SER A 66 -10.12 -6.40 -6.78
N GLY A 67 -10.55 -7.16 -5.76
CA GLY A 67 -11.93 -7.66 -5.64
C GLY A 67 -13.00 -6.57 -5.59
N LEU A 68 -12.62 -5.33 -5.24
CA LEU A 68 -13.52 -4.15 -5.24
C LEU A 68 -13.32 -3.22 -6.45
N GLY A 69 -12.48 -3.60 -7.42
CA GLY A 69 -12.13 -2.78 -8.59
C GLY A 69 -10.66 -2.38 -8.63
N SER A 70 -10.30 -1.49 -9.55
CA SER A 70 -8.94 -0.91 -9.61
C SER A 70 -8.65 -0.05 -8.38
N ASP A 71 -7.36 0.21 -8.10
CA ASP A 71 -6.98 1.08 -6.98
C ASP A 71 -7.68 2.45 -7.06
N ALA A 72 -7.76 3.04 -8.25
CA ALA A 72 -8.43 4.33 -8.46
C ALA A 72 -9.93 4.26 -8.14
N ASP A 73 -10.63 3.20 -8.57
CA ASP A 73 -12.06 3.01 -8.30
C ASP A 73 -12.32 2.86 -6.80
N VAL A 74 -11.48 2.05 -6.11
CA VAL A 74 -11.61 1.83 -4.67
C VAL A 74 -11.34 3.10 -3.88
N ILE A 75 -10.30 3.87 -4.22
CA ILE A 75 -9.96 5.12 -3.55
C ILE A 75 -11.07 6.18 -3.76
N GLN A 76 -11.61 6.27 -4.98
CA GLN A 76 -12.74 7.16 -5.26
C GLN A 76 -13.99 6.76 -4.45
N ALA A 77 -14.31 5.48 -4.40
CA ALA A 77 -15.43 4.96 -3.61
C ALA A 77 -15.25 5.25 -2.11
N LEU A 78 -14.02 5.08 -1.61
CA LEU A 78 -13.64 5.40 -0.22
C LEU A 78 -13.89 6.89 0.11
N GLN A 79 -13.44 7.78 -0.78
CA GLN A 79 -13.65 9.24 -0.63
C GLN A 79 -15.13 9.59 -0.51
N LEU A 80 -15.98 8.89 -1.28
CA LEU A 80 -17.44 9.08 -1.27
C LEU A 80 -18.15 8.36 -0.12
N GLY A 81 -17.44 7.58 0.69
CA GLY A 81 -18.03 6.74 1.74
C GLY A 81 -18.88 5.58 1.21
N ALA A 82 -18.54 5.05 0.04
CA ALA A 82 -19.27 3.98 -0.64
C ALA A 82 -18.35 2.83 -1.05
N GLY A 83 -18.88 1.62 -1.16
CA GLY A 83 -18.15 0.43 -1.61
C GLY A 83 -17.13 -0.09 -0.58
N ALA A 84 -15.89 0.35 -0.67
CA ALA A 84 -14.85 0.05 0.32
C ALA A 84 -15.01 0.92 1.57
N THR A 85 -14.59 0.40 2.72
CA THR A 85 -14.56 1.13 4.00
C THR A 85 -13.13 1.56 4.33
N MET A 86 -12.17 0.72 3.96
CA MET A 86 -10.75 0.86 4.25
C MET A 86 -9.92 0.36 3.06
N TYR A 87 -8.73 0.91 2.90
CA TYR A 87 -7.81 0.55 1.82
C TYR A 87 -6.36 0.59 2.31
N ILE A 88 -5.53 -0.32 1.78
CA ILE A 88 -4.07 -0.23 1.87
C ILE A 88 -3.47 -0.36 0.48
N GLY A 89 -2.61 0.58 0.11
CA GLY A 89 -1.92 0.57 -1.17
C GLY A 89 -0.80 1.58 -1.23
N GLY A 90 -0.05 1.57 -2.34
CA GLY A 90 1.06 2.49 -2.54
C GLY A 90 0.63 3.95 -2.52
N THR A 91 1.48 4.80 -1.94
CA THR A 91 1.25 6.25 -1.91
C THR A 91 1.01 6.84 -3.29
N ALA A 92 1.66 6.28 -4.31
CA ALA A 92 1.48 6.67 -5.71
C ALA A 92 0.04 6.57 -6.23
N THR A 93 -0.78 5.64 -5.68
CA THR A 93 -2.18 5.48 -6.10
C THR A 93 -3.07 6.64 -5.64
N PHE A 94 -2.60 7.43 -4.69
CA PHE A 94 -3.30 8.62 -4.20
C PHE A 94 -2.90 9.92 -4.90
N ASN A 95 -1.92 9.91 -5.80
CA ASN A 95 -1.37 11.14 -6.40
C ASN A 95 -2.42 11.99 -7.15
N THR A 96 -3.47 11.39 -7.70
CA THR A 96 -4.58 12.09 -8.37
C THR A 96 -5.55 12.75 -7.38
N PHE A 97 -5.55 12.32 -6.13
CA PHE A 97 -6.38 12.86 -5.05
C PHE A 97 -5.60 13.84 -4.15
N ILE A 98 -4.31 13.56 -3.95
CA ILE A 98 -3.42 14.31 -3.06
C ILE A 98 -2.08 14.48 -3.78
N ALA A 99 -1.92 15.58 -4.54
CA ALA A 99 -0.72 15.78 -5.36
C ALA A 99 0.58 15.72 -4.54
N LYS A 100 0.61 16.34 -3.35
CA LYS A 100 1.80 16.42 -2.50
C LYS A 100 2.36 15.06 -2.05
N ILE A 101 1.51 14.01 -1.98
CA ILE A 101 1.97 12.67 -1.57
C ILE A 101 3.01 12.11 -2.55
N GLY A 102 3.01 12.59 -3.79
CA GLY A 102 4.00 12.23 -4.80
C GLY A 102 5.45 12.52 -4.40
N VAL A 103 5.68 13.37 -3.40
CA VAL A 103 7.02 13.60 -2.85
C VAL A 103 7.66 12.31 -2.32
N LEU A 104 6.86 11.38 -1.82
CA LEU A 104 7.32 10.09 -1.31
C LEU A 104 7.80 9.14 -2.42
N ASP A 105 7.37 9.41 -3.65
CA ASP A 105 7.58 8.57 -4.83
C ASP A 105 8.65 9.16 -5.78
N LEU A 106 9.45 10.13 -5.32
CA LEU A 106 10.51 10.72 -6.14
C LEU A 106 11.64 9.72 -6.40
N PRO A 107 12.21 9.69 -7.63
CA PRO A 107 13.20 8.70 -8.00
C PRO A 107 14.49 8.86 -7.19
N PHE A 108 15.04 7.73 -6.72
CA PHE A 108 16.28 7.65 -5.94
C PHE A 108 16.32 8.55 -4.69
N LEU A 109 15.16 8.83 -4.09
CA LEU A 109 15.04 9.69 -2.92
C LEU A 109 15.53 9.00 -1.64
N TRP A 110 15.21 7.73 -1.46
CA TRP A 110 15.39 7.01 -0.22
C TRP A 110 16.71 6.26 -0.17
N SER A 111 17.46 6.43 0.93
CA SER A 111 18.74 5.74 1.13
C SER A 111 18.55 4.30 1.66
N ASP A 112 17.61 4.11 2.57
CA ASP A 112 17.32 2.83 3.20
C ASP A 112 15.94 2.84 3.88
N TYR A 113 15.51 1.68 4.41
CA TYR A 113 14.25 1.54 5.15
C TYR A 113 14.16 2.40 6.42
N ALA A 114 15.32 2.65 7.08
CA ALA A 114 15.35 3.47 8.29
C ALA A 114 15.08 4.95 7.96
N HIS A 115 15.63 5.45 6.83
CA HIS A 115 15.34 6.78 6.32
C HIS A 115 13.84 6.96 6.03
N VAL A 116 13.22 5.99 5.33
CA VAL A 116 11.76 6.01 5.10
C VAL A 116 11.01 6.06 6.43
N GLY A 117 11.41 5.25 7.41
CA GLY A 117 10.80 5.22 8.73
C GLY A 117 10.88 6.58 9.45
N ARG A 118 12.07 7.16 9.53
CA ARG A 118 12.26 8.48 10.18
C ARG A 118 11.40 9.58 9.56
N ALA A 119 11.32 9.62 8.23
CA ALA A 119 10.53 10.63 7.53
C ALA A 119 9.02 10.43 7.76
N LEU A 120 8.51 9.20 7.60
CA LEU A 120 7.08 8.89 7.71
C LEU A 120 6.56 8.92 9.15
N ASP A 121 7.41 8.65 10.15
CA ASP A 121 7.04 8.74 11.57
C ASP A 121 7.24 10.16 12.13
N GLY A 122 7.91 11.03 11.36
CA GLY A 122 8.19 12.41 11.70
C GLY A 122 7.20 13.43 11.14
N GLU A 123 7.71 14.64 10.91
CA GLU A 123 6.94 15.79 10.43
C GLU A 123 6.32 15.54 9.04
N VAL A 124 7.04 14.87 8.14
CA VAL A 124 6.56 14.58 6.78
C VAL A 124 5.27 13.74 6.82
N GLY A 125 5.29 12.62 7.53
CA GLY A 125 4.11 11.76 7.63
C GLY A 125 2.95 12.44 8.36
N THR A 126 3.24 13.28 9.37
CA THR A 126 2.22 14.06 10.08
C THR A 126 1.57 15.09 9.16
N SER A 127 2.36 15.82 8.38
CA SER A 127 1.84 16.79 7.40
C SER A 127 0.96 16.10 6.34
N LEU A 128 1.42 14.98 5.79
CA LEU A 128 0.66 14.24 4.78
C LEU A 128 -0.64 13.64 5.33
N LYS A 129 -0.72 13.27 6.63
CA LYS A 129 -1.99 12.85 7.25
C LYS A 129 -3.05 13.95 7.20
N ALA A 130 -2.66 15.22 7.35
CA ALA A 130 -3.57 16.35 7.21
C ALA A 130 -4.05 16.53 5.76
N ASP A 131 -3.17 16.31 4.77
CA ASP A 131 -3.56 16.33 3.36
C ASP A 131 -4.52 15.17 3.02
N PHE A 132 -4.35 13.98 3.60
CA PHE A 132 -5.31 12.88 3.50
C PHE A 132 -6.68 13.26 4.07
N GLU A 133 -6.70 13.88 5.25
CA GLU A 133 -7.96 14.28 5.90
C GLU A 133 -8.69 15.34 5.09
N ALA A 134 -7.97 16.32 4.54
CA ALA A 134 -8.52 17.32 3.63
C ALA A 134 -9.10 16.72 2.34
N ALA A 135 -8.57 15.58 1.90
CA ALA A 135 -9.05 14.85 0.73
C ALA A 135 -10.17 13.82 1.05
N GLY A 136 -10.64 13.75 2.29
CA GLY A 136 -11.74 12.87 2.70
C GLY A 136 -11.32 11.47 3.17
N PHE A 137 -10.04 11.30 3.56
CA PHE A 137 -9.50 10.05 4.07
C PHE A 137 -8.97 10.21 5.50
N LYS A 138 -9.20 9.23 6.35
CA LYS A 138 -8.49 9.07 7.61
C LYS A 138 -7.25 8.21 7.39
N ALA A 139 -6.07 8.80 7.35
CA ALA A 139 -4.82 8.05 7.29
C ALA A 139 -4.51 7.44 8.66
N LEU A 140 -4.54 6.10 8.74
CA LEU A 140 -4.23 5.35 9.95
C LEU A 140 -2.72 5.21 10.14
N GLY A 141 -1.95 5.04 9.06
CA GLY A 141 -0.50 4.96 9.12
C GLY A 141 0.13 4.62 7.78
N TYR A 142 1.45 4.47 7.80
CA TYR A 142 2.27 4.15 6.62
C TYR A 142 3.00 2.83 6.79
N GLY A 143 3.10 2.08 5.69
CA GLY A 143 3.86 0.84 5.60
C GLY A 143 5.07 0.98 4.67
N PHE A 144 5.94 -0.06 4.67
CA PHE A 144 7.07 -0.18 3.74
C PHE A 144 6.79 -1.15 2.60
N SER A 145 5.58 -1.53 2.47
CA SER A 145 5.06 -2.73 1.84
C SER A 145 5.62 -3.05 0.47
N TRP A 146 5.83 -2.08 -0.39
CA TRP A 146 6.41 -2.41 -1.68
C TRP A 146 7.94 -2.30 -1.73
N GLY A 147 8.56 -1.71 -0.72
CA GLY A 147 10.00 -1.58 -0.67
C GLY A 147 10.60 -0.96 -1.93
N TYR A 148 11.81 -1.38 -2.26
CA TYR A 148 12.48 -0.92 -3.48
C TYR A 148 11.87 -1.54 -4.73
N ARG A 149 11.62 -0.69 -5.72
CA ARG A 149 11.06 -1.07 -7.01
C ARG A 149 12.17 -1.20 -8.04
N ASN A 150 12.03 -2.22 -8.84
CA ASN A 150 13.02 -2.69 -9.79
C ASN A 150 12.41 -2.84 -11.18
N VAL A 151 13.21 -2.75 -12.22
CA VAL A 151 12.78 -3.00 -13.60
C VAL A 151 12.65 -4.51 -13.81
N VAL A 152 11.53 -4.92 -14.37
CA VAL A 152 11.22 -6.31 -14.75
C VAL A 152 10.87 -6.35 -16.22
N THR A 153 11.48 -7.25 -16.97
CA THR A 153 11.34 -7.32 -18.43
C THR A 153 11.08 -8.74 -18.91
N LYS A 154 10.59 -8.84 -20.14
CA LYS A 154 10.41 -10.10 -20.86
C LYS A 154 11.43 -10.19 -22.00
N GLY A 155 12.37 -11.12 -21.88
CA GLY A 155 13.37 -11.41 -22.92
C GLY A 155 14.50 -10.39 -23.09
N VAL A 156 14.59 -9.39 -22.20
CA VAL A 156 15.63 -8.35 -22.26
C VAL A 156 16.34 -8.24 -20.91
N ALA A 157 17.65 -8.49 -20.90
CA ALA A 157 18.48 -8.20 -19.73
C ALA A 157 18.81 -6.69 -19.68
N VAL A 158 18.46 -6.04 -18.56
CA VAL A 158 18.74 -4.61 -18.34
C VAL A 158 19.93 -4.48 -17.40
N THR A 159 20.97 -3.77 -17.84
CA THR A 159 22.19 -3.48 -17.08
C THR A 159 22.50 -1.99 -17.01
N LYS A 160 21.99 -1.18 -17.95
CA LYS A 160 22.18 0.26 -18.08
C LYS A 160 20.98 0.92 -18.75
N PRO A 161 20.83 2.26 -18.68
CA PRO A 161 19.68 2.98 -19.25
C PRO A 161 19.42 2.72 -20.72
N GLU A 162 20.47 2.54 -21.55
CA GLU A 162 20.31 2.29 -22.99
C GLU A 162 19.58 0.99 -23.28
N ASP A 163 19.65 -0.01 -22.38
CA ASP A 163 18.93 -1.28 -22.54
C ASP A 163 17.42 -1.11 -22.42
N LEU A 164 16.97 0.03 -21.86
CA LEU A 164 15.56 0.39 -21.76
C LEU A 164 14.99 1.07 -23.01
N ALA A 165 15.87 1.49 -23.95
CA ALA A 165 15.46 2.28 -25.10
C ALA A 165 14.43 1.54 -25.97
N GLY A 166 13.25 2.19 -26.13
CA GLY A 166 12.14 1.64 -26.92
C GLY A 166 11.23 0.66 -26.18
N LEU A 167 11.62 0.17 -24.99
CA LEU A 167 10.79 -0.74 -24.21
C LEU A 167 9.56 -0.02 -23.64
N LYS A 168 8.41 -0.64 -23.75
CA LYS A 168 7.15 -0.20 -23.14
C LYS A 168 7.07 -0.80 -21.74
N LEU A 169 7.40 -0.01 -20.73
CA LEU A 169 7.34 -0.43 -19.35
C LEU A 169 6.04 0.08 -18.70
N ARG A 170 5.23 -0.85 -18.21
CA ARG A 170 4.08 -0.46 -17.41
C ARG A 170 4.54 0.18 -16.12
N THR A 171 3.89 1.26 -15.77
CA THR A 171 4.04 1.88 -14.44
C THR A 171 2.69 2.24 -13.84
N ILE A 172 2.70 2.70 -12.58
CA ILE A 172 1.49 3.18 -11.90
C ILE A 172 0.97 4.42 -12.64
N GLN A 173 -0.33 4.64 -12.58
CA GLN A 173 -1.01 5.84 -13.12
C GLN A 173 -0.68 7.08 -12.27
N SER A 174 0.61 7.40 -12.18
CA SER A 174 1.18 8.52 -11.44
C SER A 174 2.12 9.33 -12.33
N PRO A 175 1.95 10.65 -12.43
CA PRO A 175 2.86 11.51 -13.20
C PRO A 175 4.32 11.40 -12.76
N ILE A 176 4.58 11.20 -11.46
CA ILE A 176 5.93 11.04 -10.90
C ILE A 176 6.58 9.76 -11.44
N TYR A 177 5.86 8.65 -11.42
CA TYR A 177 6.35 7.37 -11.94
C TYR A 177 6.60 7.44 -13.45
N VAL A 178 5.68 8.06 -14.20
CA VAL A 178 5.85 8.26 -15.64
C VAL A 178 7.10 9.07 -15.94
N ALA A 179 7.33 10.17 -15.21
CA ALA A 179 8.52 11.01 -15.38
C ALA A 179 9.80 10.22 -15.05
N ALA A 180 9.82 9.46 -13.94
CA ALA A 180 10.99 8.68 -13.52
C ALA A 180 11.36 7.61 -14.57
N ILE A 181 10.40 6.83 -15.04
CA ILE A 181 10.63 5.75 -16.01
C ILE A 181 11.06 6.30 -17.37
N ASN A 182 10.45 7.39 -17.84
CA ASN A 182 10.87 8.06 -19.07
C ASN A 182 12.29 8.63 -18.97
N ALA A 183 12.66 9.21 -17.81
CA ALA A 183 14.01 9.71 -17.60
C ALA A 183 15.06 8.60 -17.59
N MET A 184 14.69 7.40 -17.13
CA MET A 184 15.55 6.22 -17.18
C MET A 184 15.74 5.65 -18.59
N GLY A 185 14.99 6.14 -19.60
CA GLY A 185 15.15 5.76 -21.02
C GLY A 185 14.07 4.86 -21.60
N ALA A 186 13.11 4.38 -20.81
CA ALA A 186 11.99 3.56 -21.29
C ALA A 186 10.80 4.41 -21.75
N ASN A 187 9.82 3.77 -22.38
CA ASN A 187 8.52 4.36 -22.67
C ASN A 187 7.53 3.97 -21.55
N ALA A 188 7.28 4.88 -20.63
CA ALA A 188 6.34 4.64 -19.53
C ALA A 188 4.91 4.48 -20.07
N THR A 189 4.25 3.40 -19.68
CA THR A 189 2.87 3.05 -20.09
C THR A 189 2.02 2.92 -18.81
N PRO A 190 1.36 3.99 -18.33
CA PRO A 190 0.54 3.94 -17.13
C PRO A 190 -0.68 3.02 -17.33
N MET A 191 -0.86 2.08 -16.38
CA MET A 191 -1.91 1.05 -16.47
C MET A 191 -2.26 0.55 -15.06
N SER A 192 -3.51 0.11 -14.86
CA SER A 192 -3.95 -0.54 -13.62
C SER A 192 -3.20 -1.85 -13.37
N PHE A 193 -2.97 -2.21 -12.09
CA PHE A 193 -2.17 -3.39 -11.75
C PHE A 193 -2.81 -4.71 -12.22
N ASN A 194 -4.13 -4.84 -12.14
CA ASN A 194 -4.87 -6.02 -12.56
C ASN A 194 -4.79 -6.32 -14.08
N GLU A 195 -4.33 -5.37 -14.89
CA GLU A 195 -4.17 -5.53 -16.35
C GLU A 195 -2.76 -6.02 -16.73
N VAL A 196 -1.78 -5.90 -15.82
CA VAL A 196 -0.35 -6.11 -16.12
C VAL A 196 -0.05 -7.51 -16.62
N TYR A 197 -0.56 -8.54 -15.95
CA TYR A 197 -0.30 -9.94 -16.34
C TYR A 197 -0.74 -10.21 -17.79
N THR A 198 -1.97 -9.82 -18.14
CA THR A 198 -2.51 -10.01 -19.50
C THR A 198 -1.77 -9.18 -20.53
N ALA A 199 -1.39 -7.95 -20.22
CA ALA A 199 -0.66 -7.08 -21.12
C ALA A 199 0.76 -7.62 -21.44
N LEU A 200 1.45 -8.18 -20.45
CA LEU A 200 2.73 -8.89 -20.66
C LEU A 200 2.55 -10.18 -21.44
N GLN A 201 1.54 -10.98 -21.08
CA GLN A 201 1.25 -12.24 -21.76
C GLN A 201 0.99 -12.05 -23.26
N THR A 202 0.23 -11.00 -23.60
CA THR A 202 -0.15 -10.67 -24.98
C THR A 202 0.89 -9.85 -25.74
N GLY A 203 1.98 -9.41 -25.08
CA GLY A 203 3.04 -8.61 -25.70
C GLY A 203 2.67 -7.15 -25.96
N VAL A 204 1.66 -6.62 -25.29
CA VAL A 204 1.32 -5.18 -25.28
C VAL A 204 2.41 -4.38 -24.55
N LEU A 205 3.00 -5.00 -23.50
CA LEU A 205 4.12 -4.48 -22.72
C LEU A 205 5.35 -5.36 -22.91
N ASP A 206 6.53 -4.72 -22.85
CA ASP A 206 7.83 -5.40 -22.83
C ASP A 206 8.33 -5.65 -21.40
N GLY A 207 7.72 -4.97 -20.41
CA GLY A 207 8.06 -5.10 -19.02
C GLY A 207 7.22 -4.19 -18.13
N PHE A 208 7.65 -4.10 -16.89
CA PHE A 208 7.05 -3.25 -15.85
C PHE A 208 8.08 -2.93 -14.77
N GLU A 209 7.71 -2.16 -13.78
CA GLU A 209 8.53 -1.91 -12.60
C GLU A 209 7.75 -2.27 -11.34
N HIS A 210 8.38 -2.98 -10.40
CA HIS A 210 7.77 -3.32 -9.11
C HIS A 210 8.80 -3.88 -8.12
N ALA A 211 8.37 -4.04 -6.86
CA ALA A 211 9.12 -4.76 -5.84
C ALA A 211 9.10 -6.28 -6.07
N ALA A 212 10.18 -6.96 -5.70
CA ALA A 212 10.33 -8.40 -5.90
C ALA A 212 9.21 -9.24 -5.25
N SER A 213 8.75 -8.83 -4.05
CA SER A 213 7.63 -9.48 -3.35
C SER A 213 6.34 -9.49 -4.17
N MET A 214 6.04 -8.39 -4.87
CA MET A 214 4.87 -8.30 -5.74
C MET A 214 5.03 -9.09 -7.04
N VAL A 215 6.23 -9.13 -7.61
CA VAL A 215 6.53 -9.97 -8.79
C VAL A 215 6.25 -11.42 -8.48
N TYR A 216 6.67 -11.89 -7.29
CA TYR A 216 6.46 -13.27 -6.86
C TYR A 216 4.99 -13.56 -6.50
N SER A 217 4.38 -12.79 -5.60
CA SER A 217 3.02 -13.06 -5.10
C SER A 217 1.95 -12.96 -6.18
N ALA A 218 2.11 -12.04 -7.14
CA ALA A 218 1.22 -11.90 -8.29
C ALA A 218 1.59 -12.83 -9.48
N LYS A 219 2.57 -13.71 -9.30
CA LYS A 219 3.05 -14.66 -10.32
C LYS A 219 3.47 -14.02 -11.63
N LEU A 220 3.94 -12.77 -11.60
CA LEU A 220 4.37 -12.07 -12.81
C LEU A 220 5.62 -12.68 -13.45
N TYR A 221 6.34 -13.53 -12.72
CA TYR A 221 7.43 -14.36 -13.23
C TYR A 221 6.97 -15.39 -14.29
N GLU A 222 5.68 -15.70 -14.39
CA GLU A 222 5.16 -16.59 -15.44
C GLU A 222 5.12 -15.90 -16.82
N VAL A 223 5.16 -14.56 -16.86
CA VAL A 223 5.04 -13.73 -18.06
C VAL A 223 6.22 -12.76 -18.24
N SER A 224 7.23 -12.84 -17.37
CA SER A 224 8.50 -12.09 -17.42
C SER A 224 9.63 -12.97 -16.92
N ASP A 225 10.89 -12.68 -17.28
CA ASP A 225 12.02 -13.57 -17.03
C ASP A 225 13.29 -12.88 -16.51
N HIS A 226 13.34 -11.52 -16.53
CA HIS A 226 14.47 -10.75 -16.04
C HIS A 226 14.02 -9.72 -15.01
N LEU A 227 14.79 -9.59 -13.93
CA LEU A 227 14.63 -8.57 -12.91
C LEU A 227 15.98 -7.87 -12.68
N ALA A 228 16.07 -6.58 -13.04
CA ALA A 228 17.24 -5.75 -12.84
C ALA A 228 17.05 -4.92 -11.56
N LEU A 229 17.95 -5.07 -10.58
CA LEU A 229 17.87 -4.43 -9.27
C LEU A 229 18.24 -2.94 -9.36
N THR A 230 17.42 -2.19 -10.08
CA THR A 230 17.60 -0.74 -10.29
C THR A 230 17.29 0.09 -9.05
N ARG A 231 16.47 -0.40 -8.13
CA ARG A 231 16.09 0.29 -6.89
C ARG A 231 15.75 1.77 -7.09
N HIS A 232 15.13 2.07 -8.23
CA HIS A 232 14.92 3.43 -8.73
C HIS A 232 13.82 4.20 -7.99
N LEU A 233 12.90 3.51 -7.37
CA LEU A 233 11.82 4.05 -6.54
C LEU A 233 11.69 3.23 -5.26
N PHE A 234 11.18 3.83 -4.22
CA PHE A 234 10.65 3.13 -3.06
C PHE A 234 9.13 3.36 -3.02
N GLY A 235 8.35 2.32 -2.77
CA GLY A 235 6.90 2.40 -2.75
C GLY A 235 6.34 2.32 -1.32
N PRO A 236 6.35 3.42 -0.54
CA PRO A 236 5.64 3.42 0.73
C PRO A 236 4.16 3.12 0.50
N THR A 237 3.49 2.57 1.50
CA THR A 237 2.05 2.37 1.45
C THR A 237 1.35 3.20 2.51
N ALA A 238 0.10 3.57 2.24
CA ALA A 238 -0.78 4.20 3.20
C ALA A 238 -1.95 3.26 3.51
N MET A 239 -2.24 3.09 4.79
CA MET A 239 -3.46 2.44 5.29
C MET A 239 -4.46 3.53 5.65
N VAL A 240 -5.57 3.57 4.94
CA VAL A 240 -6.55 4.65 5.05
C VAL A 240 -7.97 4.13 5.25
N TYR A 241 -8.77 4.91 5.93
CA TYR A 241 -10.20 4.68 6.13
C TYR A 241 -10.98 5.82 5.46
N SER A 242 -12.21 5.57 4.97
CA SER A 242 -13.12 6.63 4.54
C SER A 242 -13.38 7.59 5.70
N LEU A 243 -13.08 8.88 5.57
CA LEU A 243 -13.30 9.85 6.63
C LEU A 243 -14.79 9.96 7.01
N ALA A 244 -15.68 9.88 6.02
CA ALA A 244 -17.12 9.91 6.24
C ALA A 244 -17.60 8.73 7.09
N LEU A 245 -17.08 7.51 6.84
CA LEU A 245 -17.42 6.31 7.59
C LEU A 245 -16.67 6.23 8.93
N TRP A 246 -15.43 6.74 9.00
CA TRP A 246 -14.68 6.88 10.24
C TRP A 246 -15.44 7.69 11.29
N ASN A 247 -16.03 8.80 10.88
CA ASN A 247 -16.79 9.68 11.76
C ASN A 247 -18.12 9.07 12.26
N GLN A 248 -18.53 7.93 11.71
CA GLN A 248 -19.71 7.17 12.18
C GLN A 248 -19.34 6.10 13.22
N LEU A 249 -18.05 5.76 13.36
CA LEU A 249 -17.58 4.83 14.37
C LEU A 249 -17.67 5.46 15.78
N THR A 250 -17.96 4.63 16.77
CA THR A 250 -17.84 5.07 18.17
C THR A 250 -16.36 5.32 18.53
N PRO A 251 -16.07 6.12 19.57
CA PRO A 251 -14.69 6.33 20.02
C PRO A 251 -13.95 5.02 20.34
N GLU A 252 -14.65 4.03 20.88
CA GLU A 252 -14.10 2.70 21.20
C GLU A 252 -13.75 1.94 19.92
N GLN A 253 -14.62 1.97 18.90
CA GLN A 253 -14.36 1.36 17.60
C GLN A 253 -13.19 2.04 16.88
N GLN A 254 -13.15 3.38 16.87
CA GLN A 254 -12.03 4.15 16.32
C GLN A 254 -10.71 3.78 16.98
N LYS A 255 -10.70 3.63 18.30
CA LYS A 255 -9.52 3.22 19.05
C LYS A 255 -9.04 1.83 18.63
N VAL A 256 -9.92 0.84 18.59
CA VAL A 256 -9.55 -0.54 18.20
C VAL A 256 -9.04 -0.59 16.76
N VAL A 257 -9.66 0.14 15.83
CA VAL A 257 -9.22 0.23 14.43
C VAL A 257 -7.84 0.88 14.33
N GLN A 258 -7.58 1.98 15.05
CA GLN A 258 -6.27 2.65 15.04
C GLN A 258 -5.19 1.75 15.65
N GLU A 259 -5.44 1.15 16.80
CA GLU A 259 -4.50 0.23 17.45
C GLU A 259 -4.20 -1.00 16.56
N GLY A 260 -5.22 -1.54 15.89
CA GLY A 260 -5.06 -2.63 14.92
C GLY A 260 -4.21 -2.23 13.72
N ALA A 261 -4.38 -1.01 13.21
CA ALA A 261 -3.55 -0.48 12.13
C ALA A 261 -2.10 -0.27 12.58
N ASP A 262 -1.87 0.32 13.75
CA ASP A 262 -0.54 0.54 14.31
C ASP A 262 0.20 -0.80 14.52
N PHE A 263 -0.50 -1.79 15.07
CA PHE A 263 0.05 -3.13 15.29
C PHE A 263 0.42 -3.82 13.96
N ALA A 264 -0.51 -3.81 13.00
CA ALA A 264 -0.31 -4.46 11.70
C ALA A 264 0.84 -3.80 10.91
N LEU A 265 0.89 -2.47 10.87
CA LEU A 265 1.93 -1.73 10.16
C LEU A 265 3.30 -1.88 10.83
N THR A 266 3.36 -1.92 12.15
CA THR A 266 4.62 -2.16 12.88
C THR A 266 5.22 -3.52 12.50
N ILE A 267 4.41 -4.58 12.49
CA ILE A 267 4.87 -5.91 12.10
C ILE A 267 5.25 -5.96 10.63
N ALA A 268 4.41 -5.41 9.73
CA ALA A 268 4.67 -5.39 8.30
C ALA A 268 5.99 -4.67 7.97
N ARG A 269 6.25 -3.51 8.60
CA ARG A 269 7.51 -2.76 8.44
C ARG A 269 8.73 -3.58 8.90
N ALA A 270 8.62 -4.26 10.03
CA ALA A 270 9.72 -5.08 10.55
C ALA A 270 10.05 -6.27 9.63
N MET A 271 9.06 -6.79 8.91
CA MET A 271 9.22 -7.93 8.02
C MET A 271 9.68 -7.55 6.60
N ALA A 272 9.43 -6.31 6.16
CA ALA A 272 9.63 -5.89 4.77
C ALA A 272 11.06 -6.17 4.21
N PRO A 273 12.17 -5.83 4.90
CA PRO A 273 13.51 -6.10 4.37
C PRO A 273 13.80 -7.60 4.17
N GLY A 274 13.33 -8.43 5.11
CA GLY A 274 13.48 -9.89 5.01
C GLY A 274 12.67 -10.50 3.87
N ARG A 275 11.46 -9.99 3.65
CA ARG A 275 10.61 -10.41 2.54
C ARG A 275 11.16 -10.05 1.17
N GLU A 276 11.80 -8.89 1.03
CA GLU A 276 12.47 -8.53 -0.22
C GLU A 276 13.52 -9.58 -0.59
N GLN A 277 14.39 -9.95 0.36
CA GLN A 277 15.42 -10.98 0.16
C GLN A 277 14.83 -12.37 -0.13
N GLU A 278 13.81 -12.76 0.62
CA GLU A 278 13.13 -14.04 0.42
C GLU A 278 12.46 -14.10 -0.96
N ALA A 279 11.82 -13.00 -1.39
CA ALA A 279 11.19 -12.93 -2.72
C ALA A 279 12.21 -13.05 -3.85
N LEU A 280 13.39 -12.42 -3.73
CA LEU A 280 14.47 -12.56 -4.71
C LEU A 280 14.92 -14.02 -4.84
N GLN A 281 15.14 -14.72 -3.70
CA GLN A 281 15.51 -16.14 -3.71
C GLN A 281 14.42 -17.02 -4.34
N LYS A 282 13.15 -16.75 -4.05
CA LYS A 282 12.02 -17.47 -4.65
C LYS A 282 11.92 -17.22 -6.16
N LEU A 283 12.16 -16.00 -6.62
CA LEU A 283 12.16 -15.65 -8.04
C LEU A 283 13.30 -16.35 -8.79
N GLU A 284 14.50 -16.41 -8.24
CA GLU A 284 15.61 -17.20 -8.80
C GLU A 284 15.25 -18.69 -8.88
N ALA A 285 14.64 -19.24 -7.81
CA ALA A 285 14.26 -20.64 -7.77
C ALA A 285 13.19 -21.03 -8.80
N VAL A 286 12.34 -20.10 -9.24
CA VAL A 286 11.37 -20.31 -10.32
C VAL A 286 11.92 -19.95 -11.71
N GLY A 287 13.21 -19.61 -11.82
CA GLY A 287 13.93 -19.43 -13.09
C GLY A 287 14.04 -18.00 -13.59
N MET A 288 13.67 -16.98 -12.79
CA MET A 288 13.95 -15.58 -13.15
C MET A 288 15.45 -15.30 -13.09
N THR A 289 15.95 -14.56 -14.06
CA THR A 289 17.30 -14.00 -14.04
C THR A 289 17.29 -12.69 -13.26
N ILE A 290 17.99 -12.67 -12.11
CA ILE A 290 18.14 -11.46 -11.29
C ILE A 290 19.52 -10.86 -11.59
N THR A 291 19.54 -9.56 -11.93
CA THR A 291 20.76 -8.85 -12.28
C THR A 291 20.99 -7.70 -11.31
N GLU A 292 22.09 -7.74 -10.56
CA GLU A 292 22.62 -6.55 -9.88
C GLU A 292 23.15 -5.58 -10.93
N VAL A 293 22.72 -4.31 -10.85
CA VAL A 293 23.12 -3.28 -11.80
C VAL A 293 23.86 -2.15 -11.10
N ASP A 294 24.78 -1.50 -11.81
CA ASP A 294 25.31 -0.20 -11.37
C ASP A 294 24.21 0.85 -11.58
N THR A 295 23.66 1.32 -10.47
CA THR A 295 22.56 2.29 -10.49
C THR A 295 23.01 3.73 -10.77
N SER A 296 24.30 4.00 -10.89
CA SER A 296 24.85 5.36 -11.02
C SER A 296 24.31 6.11 -12.23
N GLU A 297 24.23 5.46 -13.40
CA GLU A 297 23.71 6.07 -14.63
C GLU A 297 22.20 6.28 -14.58
N PHE A 298 21.44 5.31 -14.05
CA PHE A 298 20.00 5.47 -13.81
C PHE A 298 19.70 6.62 -12.83
N LYS A 299 20.51 6.71 -11.78
CA LYS A 299 20.44 7.78 -10.78
C LYS A 299 20.76 9.13 -11.41
N ALA A 300 21.81 9.21 -12.21
CA ALA A 300 22.21 10.45 -12.90
C ALA A 300 21.11 10.94 -13.85
N ALA A 301 20.37 10.04 -14.47
CA ALA A 301 19.28 10.36 -15.38
C ALA A 301 18.00 10.86 -14.67
N ALA A 302 17.61 10.25 -13.56
CA ALA A 302 16.30 10.48 -12.96
C ALA A 302 16.32 11.32 -11.67
N GLN A 303 17.36 11.25 -10.85
CA GLN A 303 17.45 12.01 -9.59
C GLN A 303 17.38 13.54 -9.76
N PRO A 304 17.96 14.16 -10.81
CA PRO A 304 17.85 15.60 -11.01
C PRO A 304 16.40 16.12 -11.14
N LEU A 305 15.45 15.25 -11.48
CA LEU A 305 14.03 15.63 -11.56
C LEU A 305 13.37 15.87 -10.20
N GLN A 306 13.97 15.47 -9.09
CA GLN A 306 13.32 15.53 -7.77
C GLN A 306 12.84 16.94 -7.41
N ASP A 307 13.67 17.97 -7.61
CA ASP A 307 13.34 19.35 -7.22
C ASP A 307 12.23 19.93 -8.11
N GLU A 308 12.28 19.67 -9.42
CA GLU A 308 11.24 20.09 -10.38
C GLU A 308 9.91 19.42 -10.07
N LEU A 309 9.92 18.10 -9.89
CA LEU A 309 8.71 17.32 -9.59
C LEU A 309 8.11 17.73 -8.25
N ALA A 310 8.92 17.90 -7.21
CA ALA A 310 8.46 18.35 -5.90
C ALA A 310 7.87 19.77 -5.96
N ALA A 311 8.51 20.69 -6.68
CA ALA A 311 7.98 22.03 -6.89
C ALA A 311 6.65 22.02 -7.66
N GLY A 312 6.53 21.17 -8.70
CA GLY A 312 5.32 21.03 -9.51
C GLY A 312 4.09 20.56 -8.73
N ILE A 313 4.30 19.81 -7.64
CA ILE A 313 3.22 19.34 -6.75
C ILE A 313 3.11 20.16 -5.44
N GLY A 314 3.87 21.26 -5.31
CA GLY A 314 3.86 22.10 -4.12
C GLY A 314 4.43 21.42 -2.85
N ALA A 315 5.41 20.51 -3.01
CA ALA A 315 5.98 19.70 -1.93
C ALA A 315 7.49 19.95 -1.70
N GLY A 316 8.01 21.10 -2.08
CA GLY A 316 9.44 21.45 -1.91
C GLY A 316 9.89 21.38 -0.47
N ASP A 317 9.09 21.89 0.47
CA ASP A 317 9.40 21.86 1.91
C ASP A 317 9.41 20.41 2.44
N LEU A 318 8.48 19.58 1.98
CA LEU A 318 8.45 18.14 2.35
C LEU A 318 9.68 17.41 1.80
N LEU A 319 10.12 17.70 0.56
CA LEU A 319 11.35 17.16 0.01
C LEU A 319 12.56 17.55 0.85
N ALA A 320 12.66 18.81 1.26
CA ALA A 320 13.74 19.27 2.14
C ALA A 320 13.70 18.54 3.49
N ALA A 321 12.54 18.35 4.09
CA ALA A 321 12.39 17.62 5.35
C ALA A 321 12.75 16.12 5.19
N ILE A 322 12.37 15.47 4.08
CA ILE A 322 12.78 14.09 3.79
C ILE A 322 14.30 13.99 3.69
N ARG A 323 14.94 14.87 2.92
CA ARG A 323 16.41 14.88 2.78
C ARG A 323 17.14 15.13 4.11
N ALA A 324 16.56 15.94 5.00
CA ALA A 324 17.11 16.19 6.34
C ALA A 324 16.94 14.99 7.30
N ALA A 325 16.02 14.08 7.02
CA ALA A 325 15.80 12.85 7.81
C ALA A 325 16.75 11.70 7.41
N GLN A 326 17.67 11.92 6.50
CA GLN A 326 18.63 10.93 5.95
C GLN A 326 19.59 10.35 7.00
#